data_89981562e7b0bf094e21348ee554a3bb
#
_entry.id   89981562e7b0bf094e21348ee554a3bb
#
_cell.length_a   1.000
_cell.length_b   1.000
_cell.length_c   1.000
_cell.angle_alpha   90.00
_cell.angle_beta   90.00
_cell.angle_gamma   90.00
#
_symmetry.space_group_name_H-M   'P 1'
#
loop_
_entity.id
_entity.type
_entity.pdbx_description
1 polymer ?
#
loop_
_entity_poly.entity_id
_entity_poly.type
_entity_poly.pdbx_seq_one_letter_code
_entity_poly.pdbx_strand_id
1 'polypeptide(L)'
;MSVVYSPHYNMGFPGLDRLHPFDVSKFARAWKLLQSDLGPKLAAWHVDVDRPVTDQELLAVHTPEHLARLRDPHEIAKAFEVQAAALIPYALLNSGFLEPMRWAVRGSVLAAQQAILHGVAINLGGGFHHAKQDRAEGFCLYSDIALIVNQLREHEVLSETSRVVYIDLDAHQGNGVCYQFLHDTRLYAFDMYNRDVYPASDRTAIDRIDCPVPLEIGCKGNVYLEKLTSQLPGFLNSVTRSGETGLAIYTAGTDVFSGDELGRLGLPDEEVLE
;
A
#
# COMPACT_ATOMS: atom_id res chain seq x y z
N MET A 1 -7.59 -18.91 3.92
CA MET A 1 -6.54 -17.93 3.60
C MET A 1 -6.29 -17.93 2.11
N SER A 2 -6.10 -16.76 1.49
CA SER A 2 -5.80 -16.63 0.06
C SER A 2 -4.55 -15.79 -0.14
N VAL A 3 -3.74 -16.10 -1.16
CA VAL A 3 -2.55 -15.34 -1.54
C VAL A 3 -2.70 -14.91 -2.99
N VAL A 4 -2.82 -13.62 -3.19
CA VAL A 4 -3.00 -13.01 -4.51
C VAL A 4 -1.63 -12.59 -5.06
N TYR A 5 -1.33 -13.03 -6.24
CA TYR A 5 -0.11 -12.67 -6.96
C TYR A 5 -0.30 -12.79 -8.46
N SER A 6 0.39 -11.93 -9.20
CA SER A 6 0.52 -12.03 -10.65
C SER A 6 1.96 -11.71 -11.06
N PRO A 7 2.52 -12.45 -12.06
CA PRO A 7 3.81 -12.09 -12.65
C PRO A 7 3.79 -10.70 -13.31
N HIS A 8 2.62 -10.14 -13.59
CA HIS A 8 2.46 -8.77 -14.10
C HIS A 8 2.76 -7.68 -13.08
N TYR A 9 2.97 -8.00 -11.79
CA TYR A 9 3.35 -7.02 -10.75
C TYR A 9 4.77 -6.50 -10.88
N ASN A 10 5.64 -7.22 -11.63
CA ASN A 10 7.03 -6.83 -11.76
C ASN A 10 7.14 -5.52 -12.53
N MET A 11 7.73 -4.53 -11.90
CA MET A 11 7.91 -3.19 -12.44
C MET A 11 9.30 -3.05 -13.07
N GLY A 12 9.48 -1.99 -13.88
CA GLY A 12 10.77 -1.57 -14.36
C GLY A 12 11.17 -2.08 -15.74
N PHE A 13 12.39 -1.71 -16.12
CA PHE A 13 13.06 -2.12 -17.35
C PHE A 13 14.38 -2.79 -17.01
N PRO A 14 14.95 -3.60 -17.90
CA PRO A 14 16.29 -4.15 -17.72
C PRO A 14 17.31 -3.04 -17.41
N GLY A 15 17.96 -3.09 -16.25
CA GLY A 15 18.98 -2.14 -15.82
C GLY A 15 18.51 -0.96 -14.96
N LEU A 16 17.21 -0.81 -14.72
CA LEU A 16 16.68 0.23 -13.83
C LEU A 16 17.02 -0.02 -12.35
N ASP A 17 17.13 -1.28 -11.96
CA ASP A 17 17.58 -1.77 -10.67
C ASP A 17 18.93 -1.19 -10.20
N ARG A 18 19.71 -0.66 -11.15
CA ARG A 18 21.01 0.01 -10.87
C ARG A 18 20.88 1.51 -10.63
N LEU A 19 19.70 2.08 -10.87
CA LEU A 19 19.49 3.53 -10.85
C LEU A 19 18.63 4.01 -9.68
N HIS A 20 17.94 3.08 -9.00
CA HIS A 20 17.02 3.43 -7.93
C HIS A 20 17.05 2.39 -6.80
N PRO A 21 16.96 2.78 -5.52
CA PRO A 21 16.93 1.86 -4.38
C PRO A 21 15.66 0.97 -4.35
N PHE A 22 14.60 1.36 -5.05
CA PHE A 22 13.37 0.56 -5.12
C PHE A 22 13.59 -0.72 -5.92
N ASP A 23 13.45 -1.87 -5.25
CA ASP A 23 13.59 -3.17 -5.86
C ASP A 23 12.36 -3.56 -6.69
N VAL A 24 12.49 -3.42 -7.99
CA VAL A 24 11.44 -3.71 -8.97
C VAL A 24 11.09 -5.20 -9.09
N SER A 25 11.95 -6.09 -8.58
CA SER A 25 11.80 -7.55 -8.66
C SER A 25 11.31 -8.17 -7.34
N LYS A 26 11.05 -7.35 -6.31
CA LYS A 26 10.71 -7.84 -4.95
C LYS A 26 9.53 -8.81 -4.95
N PHE A 27 8.50 -8.54 -5.73
CA PHE A 27 7.29 -9.39 -5.77
C PHE A 27 7.58 -10.78 -6.34
N ALA A 28 8.35 -10.88 -7.44
CA ALA A 28 8.73 -12.16 -8.02
C ALA A 28 9.65 -12.96 -7.10
N ARG A 29 10.54 -12.28 -6.36
CA ARG A 29 11.42 -12.95 -5.39
C ARG A 29 10.63 -13.46 -4.20
N ALA A 30 9.73 -12.65 -3.64
CA ALA A 30 8.84 -13.08 -2.56
C ALA A 30 8.00 -14.27 -2.98
N TRP A 31 7.43 -14.24 -4.19
CA TRP A 31 6.66 -15.38 -4.72
C TRP A 31 7.49 -16.66 -4.82
N LYS A 32 8.72 -16.59 -5.34
CA LYS A 32 9.62 -17.74 -5.44
C LYS A 32 9.98 -18.32 -4.07
N LEU A 33 10.22 -17.47 -3.06
CA LEU A 33 10.47 -17.92 -1.69
C LEU A 33 9.25 -18.64 -1.13
N LEU A 34 8.06 -18.06 -1.27
CA LEU A 34 6.82 -18.71 -0.83
C LEU A 34 6.58 -20.05 -1.55
N GLN A 35 6.90 -20.15 -2.84
CA GLN A 35 6.82 -21.43 -3.58
C GLN A 35 7.77 -22.47 -3.01
N SER A 36 8.98 -22.08 -2.64
CA SER A 36 9.96 -22.97 -2.01
C SER A 36 9.51 -23.47 -0.64
N ASP A 37 8.97 -22.56 0.16
CA ASP A 37 8.68 -22.84 1.58
C ASP A 37 7.33 -23.53 1.78
N LEU A 38 6.32 -23.14 1.01
CA LEU A 38 4.94 -23.60 1.18
C LEU A 38 4.54 -24.71 0.21
N GLY A 39 5.24 -24.82 -0.93
CA GLY A 39 5.00 -25.86 -1.93
C GLY A 39 3.53 -25.99 -2.33
N PRO A 40 2.94 -27.22 -2.24
CA PRO A 40 1.55 -27.45 -2.64
C PRO A 40 0.50 -26.64 -1.87
N LYS A 41 0.81 -26.20 -0.65
CA LYS A 41 -0.11 -25.34 0.13
C LYS A 41 -0.31 -23.98 -0.54
N LEU A 42 0.78 -23.40 -1.07
CA LEU A 42 0.67 -22.14 -1.79
C LEU A 42 -0.21 -22.26 -3.03
N ALA A 43 -0.09 -23.37 -3.77
CA ALA A 43 -0.93 -23.61 -4.95
C ALA A 43 -2.44 -23.69 -4.61
N ALA A 44 -2.78 -24.20 -3.42
CA ALA A 44 -4.16 -24.25 -2.95
C ALA A 44 -4.68 -22.87 -2.45
N TRP A 45 -3.80 -21.96 -2.07
CA TRP A 45 -4.15 -20.62 -1.60
C TRP A 45 -4.04 -19.54 -2.68
N HIS A 46 -3.36 -19.84 -3.77
CA HIS A 46 -3.08 -18.88 -4.83
C HIS A 46 -4.35 -18.47 -5.57
N VAL A 47 -4.48 -17.16 -5.74
CA VAL A 47 -5.51 -16.52 -6.55
C VAL A 47 -4.81 -15.68 -7.62
N ASP A 48 -5.02 -16.06 -8.87
CA ASP A 48 -4.54 -15.30 -10.01
C ASP A 48 -5.30 -13.98 -10.18
N VAL A 49 -4.62 -12.97 -10.66
CA VAL A 49 -5.26 -11.69 -11.03
C VAL A 49 -5.72 -11.79 -12.47
N ASP A 50 -7.00 -11.53 -12.68
CA ASP A 50 -7.70 -11.74 -13.97
C ASP A 50 -7.36 -10.68 -15.03
N ARG A 51 -7.11 -9.44 -14.62
CA ARG A 51 -6.87 -8.28 -15.50
C ARG A 51 -6.31 -7.10 -14.72
N PRO A 52 -5.75 -6.07 -15.35
CA PRO A 52 -5.47 -4.80 -14.66
C PRO A 52 -6.77 -4.03 -14.39
N VAL A 53 -6.74 -3.07 -13.45
CA VAL A 53 -7.83 -2.12 -13.27
C VAL A 53 -7.95 -1.20 -14.48
N THR A 54 -9.17 -0.83 -14.82
CA THR A 54 -9.51 0.07 -15.92
C THR A 54 -9.45 1.54 -15.49
N ASP A 55 -9.42 2.47 -16.45
CA ASP A 55 -9.56 3.91 -16.19
C ASP A 55 -10.89 4.22 -15.51
N GLN A 56 -11.98 3.53 -15.89
CA GLN A 56 -13.29 3.72 -15.29
C GLN A 56 -13.30 3.36 -13.80
N GLU A 57 -12.66 2.25 -13.41
CA GLU A 57 -12.51 1.88 -12.00
C GLU A 57 -11.66 2.89 -11.23
N LEU A 58 -10.57 3.34 -11.84
CA LEU A 58 -9.68 4.34 -11.21
C LEU A 58 -10.35 5.70 -11.05
N LEU A 59 -11.26 6.10 -11.93
CA LEU A 59 -12.03 7.34 -11.83
C LEU A 59 -12.99 7.35 -10.63
N ALA A 60 -13.26 6.22 -10.02
CA ALA A 60 -14.02 6.17 -8.77
C ALA A 60 -13.27 6.77 -7.57
N VAL A 61 -11.94 6.83 -7.64
CA VAL A 61 -11.05 7.27 -6.54
C VAL A 61 -10.01 8.30 -6.97
N HIS A 62 -9.90 8.57 -8.26
CA HIS A 62 -8.98 9.57 -8.82
C HIS A 62 -9.69 10.55 -9.73
N THR A 63 -9.16 11.77 -9.81
CA THR A 63 -9.69 12.77 -10.73
C THR A 63 -9.29 12.45 -12.18
N PRO A 64 -10.12 12.86 -13.18
CA PRO A 64 -9.76 12.69 -14.59
C PRO A 64 -8.44 13.39 -14.94
N GLU A 65 -8.17 14.54 -14.31
CA GLU A 65 -6.95 15.32 -14.52
C GLU A 65 -5.72 14.57 -14.02
N HIS A 66 -5.84 13.81 -12.90
CA HIS A 66 -4.74 12.97 -12.42
C HIS A 66 -4.41 11.90 -13.44
N LEU A 67 -5.40 11.12 -13.89
CA LEU A 67 -5.17 10.07 -14.89
C LEU A 67 -4.63 10.62 -16.22
N ALA A 68 -5.06 11.83 -16.62
CA ALA A 68 -4.53 12.48 -17.81
C ALA A 68 -3.06 12.89 -17.63
N ARG A 69 -2.68 13.45 -16.46
CA ARG A 69 -1.29 13.82 -16.17
C ARG A 69 -0.34 12.63 -16.14
N LEU A 70 -0.78 11.46 -15.73
CA LEU A 70 0.06 10.24 -15.76
C LEU A 70 0.48 9.81 -17.18
N ARG A 71 -0.01 10.48 -18.24
CA ARG A 71 0.50 10.32 -19.62
C ARG A 71 1.72 11.19 -19.90
N ASP A 72 2.06 12.13 -19.01
CA ASP A 72 3.26 12.94 -19.09
C ASP A 72 4.42 12.25 -18.36
N PRO A 73 5.53 11.91 -19.06
CA PRO A 73 6.71 11.33 -18.43
C PRO A 73 7.28 12.16 -17.27
N HIS A 74 7.11 13.51 -17.29
CA HIS A 74 7.57 14.36 -16.20
C HIS A 74 6.79 14.15 -14.90
N GLU A 75 5.48 13.91 -14.97
CA GLU A 75 4.68 13.63 -13.79
C GLU A 75 5.03 12.25 -13.19
N ILE A 76 5.30 11.27 -14.05
CA ILE A 76 5.77 9.95 -13.61
C ILE A 76 7.15 10.06 -12.96
N ALA A 77 8.08 10.78 -13.60
CA ALA A 77 9.43 11.02 -13.08
C ALA A 77 9.41 11.71 -11.71
N LYS A 78 8.49 12.65 -11.51
CA LYS A 78 8.28 13.32 -10.23
C LYS A 78 7.75 12.37 -9.16
N ALA A 79 6.77 11.51 -9.48
CA ALA A 79 6.20 10.55 -8.55
C ALA A 79 7.23 9.50 -8.10
N PHE A 80 8.16 9.13 -8.99
CA PHE A 80 9.26 8.19 -8.70
C PHE A 80 10.54 8.87 -8.20
N GLU A 81 10.56 10.21 -8.09
CA GLU A 81 11.74 10.98 -7.69
C GLU A 81 12.99 10.73 -8.56
N VAL A 82 12.80 10.25 -9.79
CA VAL A 82 13.84 9.95 -10.77
C VAL A 82 13.72 10.88 -11.97
N GLN A 83 14.43 12.01 -11.93
CA GLN A 83 14.35 13.02 -12.99
C GLN A 83 14.67 12.47 -14.40
N ALA A 84 15.60 11.52 -14.51
CA ALA A 84 15.95 10.89 -15.77
C ALA A 84 14.79 10.11 -16.41
N ALA A 85 13.81 9.69 -15.64
CA ALA A 85 12.61 9.02 -16.15
C ALA A 85 11.77 9.93 -17.07
N ALA A 86 11.87 11.24 -16.92
CA ALA A 86 11.22 12.20 -17.82
C ALA A 86 11.68 12.11 -19.29
N LEU A 87 12.85 11.52 -19.53
CA LEU A 87 13.41 11.31 -20.88
C LEU A 87 12.97 9.99 -21.50
N ILE A 88 12.29 9.14 -20.73
CA ILE A 88 11.83 7.83 -21.21
C ILE A 88 10.49 8.00 -21.94
N PRO A 89 10.32 7.41 -23.15
CA PRO A 89 9.05 7.46 -23.85
C PRO A 89 7.89 6.90 -22.99
N TYR A 90 6.75 7.58 -23.03
CA TYR A 90 5.56 7.18 -22.25
C TYR A 90 5.19 5.71 -22.41
N ALA A 91 5.26 5.17 -23.64
CA ALA A 91 4.93 3.76 -23.89
C ALA A 91 5.77 2.78 -23.03
N LEU A 92 7.05 3.10 -22.81
CA LEU A 92 7.92 2.31 -21.95
C LEU A 92 7.58 2.52 -20.47
N LEU A 93 7.34 3.76 -20.05
CA LEU A 93 6.90 4.05 -18.68
C LEU A 93 5.55 3.37 -18.38
N ASN A 94 4.63 3.38 -19.32
CA ASN A 94 3.35 2.70 -19.17
C ASN A 94 3.54 1.19 -18.98
N SER A 95 4.27 0.54 -19.87
CA SER A 95 4.48 -0.91 -19.80
C SER A 95 5.35 -1.34 -18.61
N GLY A 96 6.29 -0.48 -18.16
CA GLY A 96 7.21 -0.80 -17.08
C GLY A 96 6.67 -0.46 -15.68
N PHE A 97 5.74 0.48 -15.55
CA PHE A 97 5.27 0.95 -14.25
C PHE A 97 3.75 1.08 -14.12
N LEU A 98 3.10 1.83 -15.04
CA LEU A 98 1.67 2.11 -14.88
C LEU A 98 0.84 0.84 -14.98
N GLU A 99 1.11 0.02 -15.97
CA GLU A 99 0.38 -1.22 -16.18
C GLU A 99 0.64 -2.25 -15.07
N PRO A 100 1.90 -2.54 -14.66
CA PRO A 100 2.16 -3.38 -13.49
C PRO A 100 1.45 -2.90 -12.21
N MET A 101 1.42 -1.60 -11.93
CA MET A 101 0.68 -1.07 -10.78
C MET A 101 -0.82 -1.29 -10.90
N ARG A 102 -1.40 -1.18 -12.09
CA ARG A 102 -2.82 -1.50 -12.32
C ARG A 102 -3.14 -2.96 -12.01
N TRP A 103 -2.25 -3.88 -12.36
CA TRP A 103 -2.35 -5.29 -11.98
C TRP A 103 -2.28 -5.46 -10.46
N ALA A 104 -1.35 -4.79 -9.79
CA ALA A 104 -1.20 -4.85 -8.34
C ALA A 104 -2.42 -4.26 -7.60
N VAL A 105 -2.97 -3.14 -8.08
CA VAL A 105 -4.21 -2.54 -7.56
C VAL A 105 -5.39 -3.51 -7.69
N ARG A 106 -5.54 -4.19 -8.85
CA ARG A 106 -6.57 -5.21 -9.01
C ARG A 106 -6.38 -6.36 -8.03
N GLY A 107 -5.13 -6.78 -7.80
CA GLY A 107 -4.80 -7.79 -6.81
C GLY A 107 -5.22 -7.40 -5.41
N SER A 108 -5.04 -6.14 -5.01
CA SER A 108 -5.50 -5.63 -3.70
C SER A 108 -7.02 -5.72 -3.57
N VAL A 109 -7.77 -5.37 -4.62
CA VAL A 109 -9.23 -5.52 -4.62
C VAL A 109 -9.65 -6.99 -4.50
N LEU A 110 -9.01 -7.89 -5.27
CA LEU A 110 -9.27 -9.33 -5.18
C LEU A 110 -8.93 -9.89 -3.79
N ALA A 111 -7.81 -9.46 -3.20
CA ALA A 111 -7.44 -9.88 -1.85
C ALA A 111 -8.51 -9.46 -0.82
N ALA A 112 -9.01 -8.23 -0.91
CA ALA A 112 -10.08 -7.79 -0.02
C ALA A 112 -11.36 -8.61 -0.19
N GLN A 113 -11.77 -8.92 -1.42
CA GLN A 113 -12.90 -9.82 -1.70
C GLN A 113 -12.68 -11.22 -1.12
N GLN A 114 -11.46 -11.77 -1.28
CA GLN A 114 -11.09 -13.07 -0.71
C GLN A 114 -11.07 -13.03 0.83
N ALA A 115 -10.64 -11.93 1.44
CA ALA A 115 -10.65 -11.77 2.90
C ALA A 115 -12.08 -11.78 3.46
N ILE A 116 -13.01 -11.12 2.80
CA ILE A 116 -14.44 -11.16 3.17
C ILE A 116 -14.98 -12.60 3.12
N LEU A 117 -14.61 -13.38 2.10
CA LEU A 117 -15.10 -14.75 1.93
C LEU A 117 -14.41 -15.76 2.85
N HIS A 118 -13.13 -15.57 3.12
CA HIS A 118 -12.28 -16.58 3.75
C HIS A 118 -11.57 -16.11 5.04
N GLY A 119 -11.87 -14.91 5.51
CA GLY A 119 -11.34 -14.30 6.73
C GLY A 119 -10.01 -13.59 6.54
N VAL A 120 -9.05 -14.16 5.80
CA VAL A 120 -7.73 -13.57 5.58
C VAL A 120 -7.27 -13.77 4.14
N ALA A 121 -6.75 -12.70 3.54
CA ALA A 121 -6.06 -12.76 2.26
C ALA A 121 -4.85 -11.81 2.25
N ILE A 122 -3.85 -12.15 1.45
CA ILE A 122 -2.63 -11.38 1.26
C ILE A 122 -2.48 -11.07 -0.22
N ASN A 123 -2.24 -9.82 -0.57
CA ASN A 123 -1.74 -9.45 -1.90
C ASN A 123 -0.24 -9.19 -1.80
N LEU A 124 0.57 -9.83 -2.63
CA LEU A 124 2.03 -9.60 -2.65
C LEU A 124 2.42 -8.26 -3.30
N GLY A 125 1.49 -7.61 -3.99
CA GLY A 125 1.66 -6.25 -4.53
C GLY A 125 0.70 -5.27 -3.86
N GLY A 126 0.72 -4.00 -4.29
CA GLY A 126 -0.16 -2.98 -3.72
C GLY A 126 0.43 -2.26 -2.52
N GLY A 127 -0.44 -1.72 -1.65
CA GLY A 127 -0.03 -0.87 -0.53
C GLY A 127 0.40 0.53 -0.99
N PHE A 128 -0.26 1.08 -2.00
CA PHE A 128 0.10 2.38 -2.59
C PHE A 128 -0.46 3.55 -1.78
N HIS A 129 -0.01 3.66 -0.54
CA HIS A 129 -0.55 4.52 0.51
C HIS A 129 -0.28 6.02 0.33
N HIS A 130 0.59 6.41 -0.61
CA HIS A 130 0.86 7.82 -0.91
C HIS A 130 0.01 8.39 -2.06
N ALA A 131 -0.68 7.55 -2.84
CA ALA A 131 -1.49 8.01 -3.96
C ALA A 131 -2.72 8.80 -3.48
N LYS A 132 -2.79 10.08 -3.84
CA LYS A 132 -3.92 10.98 -3.55
C LYS A 132 -4.96 10.93 -4.67
N GLN A 133 -6.12 11.56 -4.47
CA GLN A 133 -7.15 11.64 -5.51
C GLN A 133 -6.65 12.33 -6.78
N ASP A 134 -5.88 13.39 -6.59
CA ASP A 134 -5.48 14.33 -7.62
C ASP A 134 -4.02 14.22 -8.04
N ARG A 135 -3.19 13.39 -7.39
CA ARG A 135 -1.77 13.27 -7.72
C ARG A 135 -1.10 11.99 -7.22
N ALA A 136 -0.04 11.63 -7.91
CA ALA A 136 0.89 10.56 -7.56
C ALA A 136 2.04 11.14 -6.71
N GLU A 137 2.43 10.42 -5.66
CA GLU A 137 3.56 10.76 -4.78
C GLU A 137 4.18 9.47 -4.23
N GLY A 138 5.43 9.51 -3.74
CA GLY A 138 6.05 8.42 -2.99
C GLY A 138 5.95 7.06 -3.69
N PHE A 139 6.29 7.00 -4.96
CA PHE A 139 6.23 5.80 -5.82
C PHE A 139 4.81 5.22 -6.03
N CYS A 140 3.76 5.90 -5.59
CA CYS A 140 2.37 5.46 -5.68
C CYS A 140 1.62 6.25 -6.76
N LEU A 141 1.25 5.59 -7.87
CA LEU A 141 0.51 6.23 -8.97
C LEU A 141 -1.00 6.12 -8.80
N TYR A 142 -1.47 5.03 -8.19
CA TYR A 142 -2.88 4.72 -8.00
C TYR A 142 -3.13 4.25 -6.57
N SER A 143 -4.28 4.67 -5.98
CA SER A 143 -4.68 4.27 -4.63
C SER A 143 -5.47 2.97 -4.67
N ASP A 144 -4.84 1.87 -4.26
CA ASP A 144 -5.51 0.58 -4.13
C ASP A 144 -6.41 0.53 -2.88
N ILE A 145 -5.98 1.13 -1.76
CA ILE A 145 -6.75 1.16 -0.51
C ILE A 145 -8.10 1.88 -0.73
N ALA A 146 -8.08 3.02 -1.40
CA ALA A 146 -9.31 3.74 -1.71
C ALA A 146 -10.21 2.95 -2.65
N LEU A 147 -9.64 2.29 -3.67
CA LEU A 147 -10.40 1.49 -4.62
C LEU A 147 -11.03 0.26 -3.97
N ILE A 148 -10.32 -0.41 -3.05
CA ILE A 148 -10.88 -1.51 -2.24
C ILE A 148 -12.16 -1.04 -1.55
N VAL A 149 -12.06 0.02 -0.75
CA VAL A 149 -13.18 0.50 0.06
C VAL A 149 -14.34 0.98 -0.81
N ASN A 150 -14.03 1.70 -1.90
CA ASN A 150 -15.04 2.17 -2.84
C ASN A 150 -15.81 0.99 -3.47
N GLN A 151 -15.11 0.02 -4.07
CA GLN A 151 -15.76 -1.11 -4.74
C GLN A 151 -16.56 -1.99 -3.77
N LEU A 152 -16.05 -2.25 -2.57
CA LEU A 152 -16.79 -3.05 -1.60
C LEU A 152 -18.06 -2.35 -1.11
N ARG A 153 -18.08 -1.02 -1.03
CA ARG A 153 -19.26 -0.23 -0.72
C ARG A 153 -20.22 -0.17 -1.91
N GLU A 154 -19.74 0.07 -3.11
CA GLU A 154 -20.54 0.14 -4.33
C GLU A 154 -21.27 -1.19 -4.59
N HIS A 155 -20.63 -2.30 -4.28
CA HIS A 155 -21.23 -3.63 -4.40
C HIS A 155 -21.99 -4.10 -3.14
N GLU A 156 -22.24 -3.22 -2.19
CA GLU A 156 -22.99 -3.48 -0.94
C GLU A 156 -22.38 -4.62 -0.07
N VAL A 157 -21.11 -4.96 -0.30
CA VAL A 157 -20.35 -5.93 0.53
C VAL A 157 -20.05 -5.32 1.90
N LEU A 158 -19.69 -4.04 1.92
CA LEU A 158 -19.63 -3.22 3.13
C LEU A 158 -20.91 -2.39 3.22
N SER A 159 -21.64 -2.54 4.32
CA SER A 159 -22.84 -1.73 4.57
C SER A 159 -22.49 -0.24 4.72
N GLU A 160 -23.49 0.63 4.65
CA GLU A 160 -23.29 2.07 4.87
C GLU A 160 -22.76 2.41 6.27
N THR A 161 -22.94 1.53 7.24
CA THR A 161 -22.49 1.68 8.62
C THR A 161 -21.21 0.90 8.93
N SER A 162 -20.76 0.03 8.03
CA SER A 162 -19.57 -0.79 8.22
C SER A 162 -18.31 0.08 8.32
N ARG A 163 -17.52 -0.19 9.34
CA ARG A 163 -16.22 0.45 9.56
C ARG A 163 -15.12 -0.30 8.84
N VAL A 164 -14.15 0.46 8.38
CA VAL A 164 -12.90 -0.05 7.85
C VAL A 164 -11.79 0.34 8.81
N VAL A 165 -11.02 -0.62 9.25
CA VAL A 165 -9.78 -0.40 10.00
C VAL A 165 -8.63 -0.40 9.01
N TYR A 166 -7.84 0.65 9.00
CA TYR A 166 -6.60 0.72 8.24
C TYR A 166 -5.42 0.76 9.19
N ILE A 167 -4.51 -0.20 9.05
CA ILE A 167 -3.28 -0.30 9.83
C ILE A 167 -2.12 -0.13 8.88
N ASP A 168 -1.34 0.94 9.06
CA ASP A 168 -0.14 1.20 8.29
C ASP A 168 1.08 1.02 9.18
N LEU A 169 1.95 0.09 8.81
CA LEU A 169 3.23 -0.16 9.47
C LEU A 169 4.42 0.04 8.51
N ASP A 170 4.20 0.73 7.38
CA ASP A 170 5.27 1.24 6.53
C ASP A 170 6.04 2.33 7.30
N ALA A 171 7.34 2.48 7.04
CA ALA A 171 8.12 3.52 7.70
C ALA A 171 7.70 4.94 7.30
N HIS A 172 7.02 5.10 6.16
CA HIS A 172 6.49 6.38 5.68
C HIS A 172 5.03 6.56 6.07
N GLN A 173 4.65 7.75 6.52
CA GLN A 173 3.28 8.07 6.86
C GLN A 173 2.36 7.97 5.63
N GLY A 174 1.24 7.25 5.74
CA GLY A 174 0.28 6.99 4.66
C GLY A 174 -0.57 8.21 4.27
N ASN A 175 0.09 9.30 3.86
CA ASN A 175 -0.59 10.57 3.57
C ASN A 175 -1.64 10.46 2.46
N GLY A 176 -1.42 9.64 1.44
CA GLY A 176 -2.38 9.43 0.36
C GLY A 176 -3.70 8.87 0.87
N VAL A 177 -3.64 7.85 1.73
CA VAL A 177 -4.84 7.28 2.36
C VAL A 177 -5.56 8.32 3.22
N CYS A 178 -4.82 9.12 3.98
CA CYS A 178 -5.39 10.21 4.78
C CYS A 178 -6.17 11.21 3.91
N TYR A 179 -5.63 11.61 2.76
CA TYR A 179 -6.32 12.51 1.82
C TYR A 179 -7.50 11.84 1.13
N GLN A 180 -7.42 10.56 0.77
CA GLN A 180 -8.53 9.82 0.17
C GLN A 180 -9.74 9.74 1.10
N PHE A 181 -9.51 9.65 2.41
CA PHE A 181 -10.54 9.50 3.43
C PHE A 181 -10.65 10.69 4.38
N LEU A 182 -10.25 11.89 3.94
CA LEU A 182 -10.19 13.08 4.79
C LEU A 182 -11.52 13.39 5.49
N HIS A 183 -12.63 13.10 4.84
CA HIS A 183 -13.99 13.36 5.34
C HIS A 183 -14.79 12.08 5.62
N ASP A 184 -14.20 10.91 5.46
CA ASP A 184 -14.88 9.64 5.73
C ASP A 184 -14.65 9.20 7.19
N THR A 185 -15.67 9.34 8.01
CA THR A 185 -15.64 8.97 9.43
C THR A 185 -15.79 7.47 9.69
N ARG A 186 -15.90 6.65 8.64
CA ARG A 186 -16.05 5.19 8.75
C ARG A 186 -14.74 4.45 8.50
N LEU A 187 -13.69 5.14 8.03
CA LEU A 187 -12.34 4.59 8.02
C LEU A 187 -11.61 5.09 9.25
N TYR A 188 -11.01 4.17 9.98
CA TYR A 188 -10.21 4.41 11.18
C TYR A 188 -8.77 4.03 10.89
N ALA A 189 -7.86 4.98 11.00
CA ALA A 189 -6.45 4.82 10.65
C ALA A 189 -5.56 4.74 11.90
N PHE A 190 -4.81 3.65 11.98
CA PHE A 190 -3.61 3.51 12.82
C PHE A 190 -2.40 3.61 11.91
N ASP A 191 -1.48 4.51 12.19
CA ASP A 191 -0.31 4.75 11.34
C ASP A 191 0.93 4.91 12.21
N MET A 192 1.90 4.01 12.03
CA MET A 192 3.14 3.97 12.81
C MET A 192 4.33 4.23 11.90
N TYR A 193 4.81 5.45 11.90
CA TYR A 193 5.70 6.00 10.89
C TYR A 193 6.89 6.75 11.47
N ASN A 194 7.97 6.84 10.70
CA ASN A 194 9.11 7.70 10.98
C ASN A 194 8.76 9.16 10.65
N ARG A 195 8.65 10.00 11.67
CA ARG A 195 8.26 11.42 11.53
C ARG A 195 9.29 12.31 10.84
N ASP A 196 10.51 11.80 10.67
CA ASP A 196 11.65 12.58 10.17
C ASP A 196 11.96 12.30 8.69
N VAL A 197 11.21 11.36 8.06
CA VAL A 197 11.28 11.06 6.62
C VAL A 197 10.03 11.56 5.90
N TYR A 198 9.99 11.43 4.58
CA TYR A 198 8.81 11.79 3.77
C TYR A 198 7.53 11.13 4.34
N PRO A 199 6.40 11.83 4.39
CA PRO A 199 6.11 13.24 4.07
C PRO A 199 6.26 14.21 5.26
N ALA A 200 7.09 13.92 6.21
CA ALA A 200 7.50 14.56 7.48
C ALA A 200 6.60 15.68 8.08
N SER A 201 6.07 16.60 7.29
CA SER A 201 5.36 17.80 7.77
C SER A 201 3.94 17.96 7.20
N ASP A 202 3.34 16.90 6.67
CA ASP A 202 1.98 16.93 6.13
C ASP A 202 0.96 16.94 7.26
N ARG A 203 0.72 18.14 7.83
CA ARG A 203 -0.18 18.32 8.98
C ARG A 203 -1.60 17.85 8.70
N THR A 204 -2.13 18.10 7.51
CA THR A 204 -3.47 17.66 7.12
C THR A 204 -3.60 16.15 7.19
N ALA A 205 -2.60 15.43 6.70
CA ALA A 205 -2.58 13.98 6.76
C ALA A 205 -2.42 13.47 8.20
N ILE A 206 -1.49 14.06 8.98
CA ILE A 206 -1.27 13.70 10.39
C ILE A 206 -2.55 13.88 11.22
N ASP A 207 -3.23 15.01 11.06
CA ASP A 207 -4.46 15.32 11.81
C ASP A 207 -5.63 14.39 11.44
N ARG A 208 -5.55 13.68 10.30
CA ARG A 208 -6.54 12.68 9.88
C ARG A 208 -6.33 11.29 10.50
N ILE A 209 -5.16 10.99 11.03
CA ILE A 209 -4.87 9.69 11.62
C ILE A 209 -5.56 9.59 12.98
N ASP A 210 -6.35 8.54 13.20
CA ASP A 210 -7.07 8.36 14.47
C ASP A 210 -6.14 7.89 15.61
N CYS A 211 -5.09 7.15 15.26
CA CYS A 211 -4.05 6.72 16.20
C CYS A 211 -2.65 6.88 15.57
N PRO A 212 -2.07 8.10 15.60
CA PRO A 212 -0.73 8.34 15.08
C PRO A 212 0.34 7.86 16.06
N VAL A 213 1.31 7.09 15.57
CA VAL A 213 2.45 6.58 16.35
C VAL A 213 3.76 7.03 15.72
N PRO A 214 4.17 8.30 15.95
CA PRO A 214 5.40 8.82 15.37
C PRO A 214 6.63 8.18 16.01
N LEU A 215 7.57 7.78 15.14
CA LEU A 215 8.88 7.24 15.48
C LEU A 215 9.96 8.24 15.09
N GLU A 216 11.15 8.07 15.67
CA GLU A 216 12.35 8.84 15.33
C GLU A 216 13.26 8.03 14.41
N ILE A 217 14.11 8.69 13.63
CA ILE A 217 15.18 8.05 12.85
C ILE A 217 15.96 7.09 13.75
N GLY A 218 16.22 5.88 13.26
CA GLY A 218 16.98 4.86 13.97
C GLY A 218 16.22 4.21 15.13
N CYS A 219 14.90 4.39 15.22
CA CYS A 219 14.07 3.70 16.21
C CYS A 219 14.33 2.19 16.13
N LYS A 220 14.75 1.61 17.23
CA LYS A 220 15.08 0.18 17.34
C LYS A 220 13.83 -0.67 17.48
N GLY A 221 13.92 -1.94 17.08
CA GLY A 221 12.80 -2.85 17.05
C GLY A 221 12.14 -3.08 18.42
N ASN A 222 12.91 -3.18 19.51
CA ASN A 222 12.32 -3.30 20.84
C ASN A 222 11.41 -2.11 21.21
N VAL A 223 11.78 -0.88 20.83
CA VAL A 223 10.96 0.33 21.04
C VAL A 223 9.77 0.34 20.08
N TYR A 224 9.99 -0.11 18.84
CA TYR A 224 8.94 -0.27 17.84
C TYR A 224 7.87 -1.23 18.33
N LEU A 225 8.25 -2.45 18.71
CA LEU A 225 7.34 -3.50 19.20
C LEU A 225 6.63 -3.08 20.51
N GLU A 226 7.33 -2.42 21.44
CA GLU A 226 6.70 -1.89 22.65
C GLU A 226 5.59 -0.88 22.32
N LYS A 227 5.84 0.06 21.40
CA LYS A 227 4.82 1.03 20.99
C LYS A 227 3.65 0.34 20.27
N LEU A 228 3.94 -0.58 19.36
CA LEU A 228 2.92 -1.32 18.62
C LEU A 228 2.01 -2.11 19.57
N THR A 229 2.59 -2.92 20.44
CA THR A 229 1.84 -3.78 21.38
C THR A 229 1.10 -3.00 22.45
N SER A 230 1.56 -1.81 22.81
CA SER A 230 0.87 -0.95 23.79
C SER A 230 -0.29 -0.16 23.18
N GLN A 231 -0.23 0.24 21.90
CA GLN A 231 -1.21 1.16 21.31
C GLN A 231 -2.23 0.48 20.40
N LEU A 232 -1.81 -0.46 19.56
CA LEU A 232 -2.70 -1.12 18.59
C LEU A 232 -3.91 -1.82 19.24
N PRO A 233 -3.77 -2.59 20.35
CA PRO A 233 -4.92 -3.24 20.99
C PRO A 233 -5.97 -2.24 21.49
N GLY A 234 -5.51 -1.11 22.05
CA GLY A 234 -6.39 -0.04 22.52
C GLY A 234 -7.18 0.60 21.38
N PHE A 235 -6.50 0.90 20.27
CA PHE A 235 -7.11 1.42 19.06
C PHE A 235 -8.16 0.44 18.49
N LEU A 236 -7.81 -0.82 18.28
CA LEU A 236 -8.73 -1.85 17.77
C LEU A 236 -9.97 -1.99 18.66
N ASN A 237 -9.78 -2.05 19.98
CA ASN A 237 -10.88 -2.11 20.94
C ASN A 237 -11.81 -0.87 20.85
N SER A 238 -11.27 0.32 20.61
CA SER A 238 -12.07 1.54 20.48
C SER A 238 -12.96 1.51 19.24
N VAL A 239 -12.42 1.02 18.12
CA VAL A 239 -13.16 0.90 16.85
C VAL A 239 -14.22 -0.18 16.94
N THR A 240 -13.90 -1.37 17.44
CA THR A 240 -14.83 -2.52 17.49
C THR A 240 -15.98 -2.33 18.46
N ARG A 241 -15.74 -1.64 19.59
CA ARG A 241 -16.83 -1.35 20.57
C ARG A 241 -17.87 -0.38 20.06
N SER A 242 -17.50 0.47 19.12
CA SER A 242 -18.38 1.54 18.65
C SER A 242 -19.18 1.15 17.40
N GLY A 243 -19.02 -0.05 16.84
CA GLY A 243 -19.83 -0.58 15.73
C GLY A 243 -19.16 -1.76 15.01
N GLU A 244 -19.84 -2.26 13.99
CA GLU A 244 -19.38 -3.39 13.19
C GLU A 244 -18.17 -3.00 12.34
N THR A 245 -17.09 -3.79 12.41
CA THR A 245 -15.93 -3.68 11.52
C THR A 245 -16.10 -4.67 10.39
N GLY A 246 -16.32 -4.16 9.18
CA GLY A 246 -16.52 -4.99 7.99
C GLY A 246 -15.22 -5.42 7.32
N LEU A 247 -14.13 -4.66 7.49
CA LEU A 247 -12.83 -4.95 6.87
C LEU A 247 -11.69 -4.35 7.71
N ALA A 248 -10.60 -5.09 7.83
CA ALA A 248 -9.30 -4.57 8.25
C ALA A 248 -8.31 -4.67 7.07
N ILE A 249 -7.64 -3.58 6.76
CA ILE A 249 -6.58 -3.50 5.74
C ILE A 249 -5.27 -3.24 6.46
N TYR A 250 -4.26 -4.04 6.17
CA TYR A 250 -2.93 -3.90 6.73
C TYR A 250 -1.90 -3.67 5.63
N THR A 251 -1.23 -2.54 5.66
CA THR A 251 -0.06 -2.24 4.83
C THR A 251 1.20 -2.68 5.58
N ALA A 252 1.81 -3.76 5.09
CA ALA A 252 3.00 -4.38 5.68
C ALA A 252 4.25 -3.84 4.97
N GLY A 253 4.67 -2.63 5.29
CA GLY A 253 5.92 -2.06 4.80
C GLY A 253 7.13 -2.81 5.37
N THR A 254 8.08 -3.17 4.51
CA THR A 254 9.33 -3.83 4.93
C THR A 254 10.50 -2.83 5.07
N ASP A 255 10.26 -1.58 4.81
CA ASP A 255 11.21 -0.47 4.88
C ASP A 255 11.50 0.00 6.32
N VAL A 256 10.84 -0.61 7.30
CA VAL A 256 11.21 -0.52 8.73
C VAL A 256 12.53 -1.23 9.02
N PHE A 257 13.02 -2.07 8.11
CA PHE A 257 14.28 -2.80 8.22
C PHE A 257 15.48 -1.87 8.33
N SER A 258 16.43 -2.22 9.18
CA SER A 258 17.61 -1.40 9.49
C SER A 258 18.55 -1.13 8.30
N GLY A 259 18.42 -1.90 7.22
CA GLY A 259 19.16 -1.72 5.98
C GLY A 259 18.45 -0.88 4.92
N ASP A 260 17.22 -0.41 5.21
CA ASP A 260 16.49 0.43 4.27
C ASP A 260 16.93 1.90 4.37
N GLU A 261 17.33 2.47 3.22
CA GLU A 261 17.86 3.83 3.16
C GLU A 261 16.75 4.90 3.20
N LEU A 262 15.52 4.56 2.84
CA LEU A 262 14.38 5.47 2.75
C LEU A 262 13.61 5.53 4.07
N GLY A 263 13.27 4.37 4.64
CA GLY A 263 12.51 4.27 5.89
C GLY A 263 13.31 4.66 7.12
N ARG A 264 14.63 4.41 7.12
CA ARG A 264 15.61 4.86 8.13
C ARG A 264 15.24 4.50 9.56
N LEU A 265 14.54 3.37 9.75
CA LEU A 265 14.32 2.75 11.05
C LEU A 265 15.41 1.70 11.33
N GLY A 266 15.39 1.08 12.48
CA GLY A 266 16.48 0.25 12.95
C GLY A 266 16.09 -1.16 13.35
N LEU A 267 15.07 -1.76 12.70
CA LEU A 267 14.63 -3.11 13.00
C LEU A 267 15.52 -4.15 12.30
N PRO A 268 16.15 -5.09 13.02
CA PRO A 268 16.80 -6.23 12.40
C PRO A 268 15.77 -7.19 11.81
N ASP A 269 16.21 -8.09 10.90
CA ASP A 269 15.35 -9.05 10.21
C ASP A 269 14.40 -9.82 11.16
N GLU A 270 14.92 -10.23 12.31
CA GLU A 270 14.20 -11.04 13.30
C GLU A 270 12.98 -10.28 13.87
N GLU A 271 13.13 -8.98 14.14
CA GLU A 271 12.09 -8.12 14.72
C GLU A 271 11.09 -7.61 13.65
N VAL A 272 11.45 -7.62 12.38
CA VAL A 272 10.50 -7.35 11.27
C VAL A 272 9.51 -8.51 11.08
N LEU A 273 9.89 -9.72 11.51
CA LEU A 273 9.08 -10.93 11.38
C LEU A 273 8.18 -11.19 12.60
N GLU A 274 8.35 -10.48 13.71
CA GLU A 274 7.47 -10.57 14.89
C GLU A 274 6.15 -9.82 14.68
#